data_ea4c27f31f8deee8ea8344661f9a9918
#
_entry.id   ea4c27f31f8deee8ea8344661f9a9918
#
_cell.length_a   1.000
_cell.length_b   1.000
_cell.length_c   1.000
_cell.angle_alpha   90.00
_cell.angle_beta   90.00
_cell.angle_gamma   90.00
#
_symmetry.space_group_name_H-M   'P 1'
#
loop_
_entity.id
_entity.type
_entity.pdbx_description
1 polymer ?
#
loop_
_entity_poly.entity_id
_entity_poly.type
_entity_poly.pdbx_seq_one_letter_code
_entity_poly.pdbx_strand_id
1 'polypeptide(L)'
;MSSACQNPTETPRVIERDGFTAPDGRDIALWRWPRSAGRPALHWAHATGFHGRLYRPLLDQLAGACNVLAWDMRGHGASAAAADTATFRGWETYYQDLTAWLDRLDEPVWLAGHSIGATTSIMAAARRPGKVLGLILAEPVIMDRWQGWQLWLAKLLRQSHRLSLAAGAARRRRAFDSHTVALDNYRGRGGFKTWPEAWLEAYVQHGLVQHGDEVRLACTPEWESTTFAHTEHNPWPGIRDLQCPVIALAAERASTFSPRARQRMRAFLPAAEVYVLTGTTHFLPMERANAVRDAVREMMSH
;
A
#
# COMPACT_ATOMS: atom_id res chain seq x y z
N MET A 1 -19.54 -12.22 -32.51
CA MET A 1 -20.58 -12.23 -31.48
C MET A 1 -20.04 -13.08 -30.33
N SER A 2 -19.39 -12.48 -29.35
CA SER A 2 -18.88 -13.17 -28.17
C SER A 2 -19.63 -12.61 -26.96
N SER A 3 -20.51 -13.45 -26.41
CA SER A 3 -21.33 -13.18 -25.25
C SER A 3 -20.43 -13.01 -24.02
N ALA A 4 -20.36 -11.79 -23.49
CA ALA A 4 -19.78 -11.53 -22.18
C ALA A 4 -20.65 -12.21 -21.12
N CYS A 5 -20.16 -13.29 -20.52
CA CYS A 5 -20.73 -13.88 -19.32
C CYS A 5 -20.65 -12.83 -18.19
N GLN A 6 -21.75 -12.12 -17.97
CA GLN A 6 -21.97 -11.38 -16.73
C GLN A 6 -22.22 -12.42 -15.63
N ASN A 7 -21.27 -12.54 -14.68
CA ASN A 7 -21.49 -13.30 -13.46
C ASN A 7 -22.66 -12.70 -12.67
N PRO A 8 -23.51 -13.55 -12.04
CA PRO A 8 -24.66 -13.09 -11.26
C PRO A 8 -24.17 -12.19 -10.12
N THR A 9 -24.92 -11.14 -9.84
CA THR A 9 -24.74 -10.13 -8.81
C THR A 9 -24.40 -10.72 -7.44
N GLU A 10 -23.11 -10.87 -7.13
CA GLU A 10 -22.69 -11.11 -5.74
C GLU A 10 -23.12 -9.89 -4.92
N THR A 11 -23.91 -10.12 -3.89
CA THR A 11 -24.26 -9.10 -2.91
C THR A 11 -22.99 -8.43 -2.39
N PRO A 12 -22.89 -7.10 -2.35
CA PRO A 12 -21.69 -6.42 -1.88
C PRO A 12 -21.29 -6.94 -0.50
N ARG A 13 -20.08 -7.45 -0.38
CA ARG A 13 -19.56 -7.94 0.91
C ARG A 13 -19.48 -6.79 1.89
N VAL A 14 -20.05 -6.99 3.07
CA VAL A 14 -19.96 -6.01 4.17
C VAL A 14 -18.54 -6.08 4.72
N ILE A 15 -17.85 -4.96 4.67
CA ILE A 15 -16.51 -4.78 5.22
C ILE A 15 -16.67 -4.08 6.56
N GLU A 16 -16.21 -4.71 7.62
CA GLU A 16 -16.30 -4.18 8.97
C GLU A 16 -15.11 -3.29 9.28
N ARG A 17 -15.36 -2.21 10.01
CA ARG A 17 -14.30 -1.38 10.57
C ARG A 17 -13.89 -1.92 11.93
N ASP A 18 -12.62 -2.15 12.07
CA ASP A 18 -11.93 -2.48 13.30
C ASP A 18 -10.75 -1.50 13.48
N GLY A 19 -9.87 -1.71 14.43
CA GLY A 19 -8.70 -0.88 14.62
C GLY A 19 -7.81 -1.37 15.75
N PHE A 20 -6.69 -0.69 15.88
CA PHE A 20 -5.77 -0.90 16.98
C PHE A 20 -5.12 0.42 17.38
N THR A 21 -4.68 0.50 18.62
CA THR A 21 -3.93 1.66 19.11
C THR A 21 -2.46 1.46 18.83
N ALA A 22 -1.85 2.38 18.10
CA ALA A 22 -0.43 2.43 17.79
C ALA A 22 0.42 2.67 19.05
N PRO A 23 1.76 2.45 19.01
CA PRO A 23 2.63 2.63 20.18
C PRO A 23 2.60 4.01 20.81
N ASP A 24 2.26 5.04 20.06
CA ASP A 24 2.12 6.43 20.52
C ASP A 24 0.69 6.80 20.99
N GLY A 25 -0.19 5.82 21.15
CA GLY A 25 -1.56 6.00 21.62
C GLY A 25 -2.57 6.41 20.55
N ARG A 26 -2.19 6.52 19.29
CA ARG A 26 -3.09 6.92 18.20
C ARG A 26 -3.82 5.71 17.61
N ASP A 27 -5.07 5.91 17.22
CA ASP A 27 -5.90 4.85 16.64
C ASP A 27 -5.63 4.69 15.13
N ILE A 28 -5.41 3.46 14.73
CA ILE A 28 -5.21 3.02 13.35
C ILE A 28 -6.37 2.15 12.93
N ALA A 29 -7.07 2.55 11.88
CA ALA A 29 -8.21 1.81 11.34
C ALA A 29 -7.76 0.57 10.57
N LEU A 30 -8.48 -0.51 10.77
CA LEU A 30 -8.34 -1.79 10.09
C LEU A 30 -9.69 -2.18 9.49
N TRP A 31 -9.68 -2.61 8.23
CA TRP A 31 -10.85 -3.08 7.50
C TRP A 31 -10.80 -4.59 7.40
N ARG A 32 -11.89 -5.25 7.81
CA ARG A 32 -12.01 -6.70 7.79
C ARG A 32 -13.07 -7.14 6.80
N TRP A 33 -12.69 -7.97 5.86
CA TRP A 33 -13.64 -8.72 5.04
C TRP A 33 -14.29 -9.86 5.86
N PRO A 34 -15.46 -10.38 5.43
CA PRO A 34 -16.09 -11.49 6.13
C PRO A 34 -15.12 -12.65 6.34
N ARG A 35 -15.05 -13.13 7.58
CA ARG A 35 -14.12 -14.19 7.97
C ARG A 35 -14.73 -15.57 7.73
N SER A 36 -13.87 -16.54 7.42
CA SER A 36 -14.17 -17.96 7.41
C SER A 36 -13.22 -18.69 8.37
N ALA A 37 -13.76 -19.53 9.23
CA ALA A 37 -12.95 -20.32 10.16
C ALA A 37 -11.93 -21.20 9.41
N GLY A 38 -10.75 -21.38 9.99
CA GLY A 38 -9.69 -22.22 9.45
C GLY A 38 -8.94 -21.66 8.23
N ARG A 39 -9.25 -20.44 7.78
CA ARG A 39 -8.51 -19.80 6.69
C ARG A 39 -7.41 -18.89 7.22
N PRO A 40 -6.25 -18.87 6.55
CA PRO A 40 -5.14 -17.97 6.93
C PRO A 40 -5.55 -16.50 6.75
N ALA A 41 -4.95 -15.63 7.52
CA ALA A 41 -5.16 -14.19 7.39
C ALA A 41 -4.16 -13.57 6.41
N LEU A 42 -4.66 -12.64 5.58
CA LEU A 42 -3.87 -11.80 4.69
C LEU A 42 -4.08 -10.33 5.07
N HIS A 43 -3.00 -9.66 5.44
CA HIS A 43 -3.01 -8.21 5.63
C HIS A 43 -2.49 -7.50 4.39
N TRP A 44 -3.25 -6.50 3.92
CA TRP A 44 -2.87 -5.63 2.80
C TRP A 44 -2.49 -4.24 3.28
N ALA A 45 -1.29 -3.77 2.89
CA ALA A 45 -0.81 -2.42 3.15
C ALA A 45 -0.81 -1.57 1.87
N HIS A 46 -1.46 -0.40 1.92
CA HIS A 46 -1.66 0.49 0.77
C HIS A 46 -0.46 1.41 0.48
N ALA A 47 -0.48 2.10 -0.67
CA ALA A 47 0.51 3.11 -1.06
C ALA A 47 0.21 4.49 -0.44
N THR A 48 1.22 5.39 -0.43
CA THR A 48 1.07 6.79 0.00
C THR A 48 -0.06 7.49 -0.76
N GLY A 49 -0.87 8.27 -0.06
CA GLY A 49 -2.01 8.99 -0.62
C GLY A 49 -3.24 8.12 -0.89
N PHE A 50 -3.18 6.83 -0.59
CA PHE A 50 -4.27 5.86 -0.78
C PHE A 50 -4.85 5.44 0.57
N HIS A 51 -5.65 4.35 0.57
CA HIS A 51 -6.28 3.77 1.75
C HIS A 51 -6.64 2.29 1.50
N GLY A 52 -6.91 1.52 2.55
CA GLY A 52 -7.12 0.06 2.44
C GLY A 52 -8.29 -0.31 1.51
N ARG A 53 -9.41 0.39 1.61
CA ARG A 53 -10.62 0.10 0.80
C ARG A 53 -10.48 0.47 -0.68
N LEU A 54 -9.50 1.25 -1.08
CA LEU A 54 -9.16 1.45 -2.49
C LEU A 54 -8.92 0.11 -3.21
N TYR A 55 -8.31 -0.84 -2.53
CA TYR A 55 -7.93 -2.13 -3.11
C TYR A 55 -9.09 -3.15 -3.13
N ARG A 56 -10.30 -2.72 -2.81
CA ARG A 56 -11.50 -3.56 -2.84
C ARG A 56 -11.67 -4.37 -4.14
N PRO A 57 -11.45 -3.83 -5.36
CA PRO A 57 -11.58 -4.59 -6.60
C PRO A 57 -10.63 -5.81 -6.68
N LEU A 58 -9.51 -5.78 -5.97
CA LEU A 58 -8.59 -6.90 -5.81
C LEU A 58 -8.97 -7.78 -4.61
N LEU A 59 -9.18 -7.17 -3.45
CA LEU A 59 -9.32 -7.86 -2.17
C LEU A 59 -10.63 -8.65 -2.07
N ASP A 60 -11.70 -8.19 -2.70
CA ASP A 60 -12.97 -8.92 -2.81
C ASP A 60 -12.78 -10.29 -3.50
N GLN A 61 -11.84 -10.39 -4.46
CA GLN A 61 -11.52 -11.65 -5.15
C GLN A 61 -10.70 -12.63 -4.30
N LEU A 62 -10.08 -12.15 -3.23
CA LEU A 62 -9.27 -12.95 -2.29
C LEU A 62 -10.07 -13.42 -1.07
N ALA A 63 -11.12 -12.71 -0.70
CA ALA A 63 -11.92 -12.98 0.49
C ALA A 63 -12.61 -14.36 0.50
N GLY A 64 -12.62 -15.07 -0.64
CA GLY A 64 -13.02 -16.48 -0.73
C GLY A 64 -11.92 -17.48 -0.37
N ALA A 65 -10.65 -17.08 -0.44
CA ALA A 65 -9.49 -17.95 -0.21
C ALA A 65 -8.81 -17.71 1.16
N CYS A 66 -8.87 -16.49 1.67
CA CYS A 66 -8.24 -16.11 2.95
C CYS A 66 -9.09 -15.09 3.73
N ASN A 67 -8.77 -14.89 4.99
CA ASN A 67 -9.34 -13.85 5.84
C ASN A 67 -8.61 -12.52 5.54
N VAL A 68 -9.21 -11.69 4.70
CA VAL A 68 -8.61 -10.44 4.24
C VAL A 68 -8.75 -9.34 5.27
N LEU A 69 -7.66 -8.64 5.48
CA LEU A 69 -7.54 -7.43 6.29
C LEU A 69 -6.80 -6.35 5.49
N ALA A 70 -7.21 -5.10 5.63
CA ALA A 70 -6.46 -3.98 5.08
C ALA A 70 -6.51 -2.80 6.05
N TRP A 71 -5.38 -2.21 6.35
CA TRP A 71 -5.37 -1.03 7.21
C TRP A 71 -5.45 0.27 6.41
N ASP A 72 -5.82 1.34 7.09
CA ASP A 72 -5.50 2.68 6.65
C ASP A 72 -4.27 3.13 7.43
N MET A 73 -3.13 3.27 6.77
CA MET A 73 -1.92 3.74 7.42
C MET A 73 -2.15 5.11 8.07
N ARG A 74 -1.41 5.40 9.13
CA ARG A 74 -1.40 6.70 9.80
C ARG A 74 -1.49 7.86 8.81
N GLY A 75 -2.42 8.79 9.03
CA GLY A 75 -2.65 9.95 8.18
C GLY A 75 -3.40 9.68 6.88
N HIS A 76 -3.96 8.47 6.71
CA HIS A 76 -4.71 8.08 5.52
C HIS A 76 -6.09 7.53 5.89
N GLY A 77 -7.05 7.67 4.99
CA GLY A 77 -8.40 7.10 5.14
C GLY A 77 -9.02 7.37 6.51
N ALA A 78 -9.49 6.34 7.18
CA ALA A 78 -10.10 6.44 8.52
C ALA A 78 -9.07 6.65 9.64
N SER A 79 -7.76 6.58 9.35
CA SER A 79 -6.65 6.92 10.25
C SER A 79 -6.12 8.34 10.03
N ALA A 80 -6.86 9.21 9.33
CA ALA A 80 -6.43 10.59 9.03
C ALA A 80 -6.07 11.38 10.29
N ALA A 81 -6.84 11.22 11.38
CA ALA A 81 -6.61 11.90 12.66
C ALA A 81 -5.29 11.49 13.36
N ALA A 82 -4.70 10.35 12.97
CA ALA A 82 -3.40 9.92 13.49
C ALA A 82 -2.20 10.67 12.86
N ALA A 83 -2.43 11.53 11.85
CA ALA A 83 -1.39 12.36 11.24
C ALA A 83 -0.87 13.41 12.20
N ASP A 84 0.46 13.52 12.30
CA ASP A 84 1.14 14.58 13.02
C ASP A 84 2.51 14.84 12.41
N THR A 85 2.59 15.86 11.57
CA THR A 85 3.83 16.21 10.87
C THR A 85 4.96 16.66 11.80
N ALA A 86 4.64 17.14 13.00
CA ALA A 86 5.64 17.59 13.98
C ALA A 86 6.38 16.42 14.64
N THR A 87 5.69 15.28 14.81
CA THR A 87 6.26 14.08 15.45
C THR A 87 6.65 12.99 14.44
N PHE A 88 6.33 13.16 13.16
CA PHE A 88 6.65 12.18 12.12
C PHE A 88 8.16 12.00 11.95
N ARG A 89 8.64 10.80 12.10
CA ARG A 89 10.06 10.42 12.02
C ARG A 89 10.40 9.64 10.76
N GLY A 90 9.60 9.83 9.72
CA GLY A 90 9.74 9.10 8.46
C GLY A 90 9.04 7.74 8.48
N TRP A 91 9.37 6.90 7.54
CA TRP A 91 8.70 5.61 7.32
C TRP A 91 8.87 4.61 8.46
N GLU A 92 9.85 4.82 9.32
CA GLU A 92 10.02 4.07 10.56
C GLU A 92 8.73 4.03 11.41
N THR A 93 7.96 5.12 11.40
CA THR A 93 6.67 5.20 12.10
C THR A 93 5.68 4.15 11.59
N TYR A 94 5.58 3.97 10.26
CA TYR A 94 4.73 2.93 9.68
C TYR A 94 5.21 1.51 9.98
N TYR A 95 6.54 1.31 10.02
CA TYR A 95 7.12 0.01 10.40
C TYR A 95 6.77 -0.36 11.82
N GLN A 96 6.84 0.60 12.74
CA GLN A 96 6.47 0.42 14.14
C GLN A 96 4.98 0.13 14.31
N ASP A 97 4.11 0.86 13.60
CA ASP A 97 2.67 0.64 13.62
C ASP A 97 2.32 -0.79 13.18
N LEU A 98 2.85 -1.25 12.04
CA LEU A 98 2.58 -2.62 11.55
C LEU A 98 3.17 -3.69 12.46
N THR A 99 4.38 -3.45 13.00
CA THR A 99 5.00 -4.37 13.96
C THR A 99 4.17 -4.50 15.24
N ALA A 100 3.67 -3.38 15.77
CA ALA A 100 2.81 -3.37 16.96
C ALA A 100 1.47 -4.09 16.71
N TRP A 101 0.92 -4.01 15.48
CA TRP A 101 -0.25 -4.79 15.13
C TRP A 101 0.06 -6.30 15.07
N LEU A 102 1.20 -6.69 14.49
CA LEU A 102 1.63 -8.10 14.45
C LEU A 102 1.83 -8.68 15.86
N ASP A 103 2.31 -7.88 16.82
CA ASP A 103 2.51 -8.31 18.20
C ASP A 103 1.20 -8.68 18.93
N ARG A 104 0.05 -8.22 18.42
CA ARG A 104 -1.29 -8.51 18.97
C ARG A 104 -1.91 -9.79 18.44
N LEU A 105 -1.30 -10.38 17.41
CA LEU A 105 -1.84 -11.58 16.77
C LEU A 105 -1.35 -12.84 17.48
N ASP A 106 -2.26 -13.78 17.69
CA ASP A 106 -1.90 -15.10 18.19
C ASP A 106 -1.28 -15.95 17.07
N GLU A 107 -1.83 -15.86 15.86
CA GLU A 107 -1.43 -16.64 14.70
C GLU A 107 -0.64 -15.80 13.69
N PRO A 108 0.33 -16.39 12.98
CA PRO A 108 1.05 -15.69 11.92
C PRO A 108 0.15 -15.43 10.70
N VAL A 109 0.51 -14.40 9.93
CA VAL A 109 -0.29 -13.91 8.80
C VAL A 109 0.55 -13.75 7.53
N TRP A 110 -0.10 -13.77 6.39
CA TRP A 110 0.48 -13.31 5.14
C TRP A 110 0.46 -11.79 5.10
N LEU A 111 1.58 -11.15 4.70
CA LEU A 111 1.62 -9.73 4.45
C LEU A 111 1.71 -9.45 2.95
N ALA A 112 0.87 -8.57 2.48
CA ALA A 112 0.92 -8.05 1.12
C ALA A 112 0.84 -6.53 1.12
N GLY A 113 1.37 -5.90 0.09
CA GLY A 113 1.26 -4.45 0.01
C GLY A 113 1.73 -3.86 -1.29
N HIS A 114 1.43 -2.58 -1.46
CA HIS A 114 1.78 -1.77 -2.62
C HIS A 114 2.70 -0.61 -2.21
N SER A 115 3.76 -0.38 -2.97
CA SER A 115 4.64 0.79 -2.79
C SER A 115 5.23 0.83 -1.37
N ILE A 116 5.03 1.93 -0.62
CA ILE A 116 5.43 2.04 0.79
C ILE A 116 4.82 0.92 1.65
N GLY A 117 3.60 0.48 1.37
CA GLY A 117 2.96 -0.62 2.09
C GLY A 117 3.73 -1.93 1.92
N ALA A 118 4.24 -2.21 0.71
CA ALA A 118 5.11 -3.36 0.48
C ALA A 118 6.44 -3.24 1.24
N THR A 119 7.05 -2.05 1.25
CA THR A 119 8.28 -1.79 2.01
C THR A 119 8.06 -1.90 3.52
N THR A 120 6.92 -1.40 4.01
CA THR A 120 6.50 -1.54 5.41
C THR A 120 6.35 -3.01 5.80
N SER A 121 5.75 -3.82 4.93
CA SER A 121 5.61 -5.27 5.12
C SER A 121 6.95 -5.98 5.23
N ILE A 122 7.94 -5.63 4.38
CA ILE A 122 9.32 -6.14 4.49
C ILE A 122 9.91 -5.87 5.88
N MET A 123 9.83 -4.61 6.32
CA MET A 123 10.46 -4.20 7.57
C MET A 123 9.77 -4.81 8.81
N ALA A 124 8.45 -4.96 8.76
CA ALA A 124 7.70 -5.63 9.82
C ALA A 124 8.00 -7.13 9.88
N ALA A 125 8.07 -7.81 8.73
CA ALA A 125 8.41 -9.24 8.64
C ALA A 125 9.83 -9.52 9.18
N ALA A 126 10.80 -8.69 8.82
CA ALA A 126 12.18 -8.81 9.33
C ALA A 126 12.25 -8.67 10.86
N ARG A 127 11.38 -7.82 11.45
CA ARG A 127 11.32 -7.59 12.91
C ARG A 127 10.54 -8.68 13.65
N ARG A 128 9.64 -9.35 12.99
CA ARG A 128 8.74 -10.37 13.55
C ARG A 128 8.67 -11.61 12.66
N PRO A 129 9.80 -12.32 12.46
CA PRO A 129 9.85 -13.45 11.53
C PRO A 129 8.84 -14.55 11.89
N GLY A 130 8.60 -14.80 13.19
CA GLY A 130 7.61 -15.79 13.64
C GLY A 130 6.14 -15.38 13.47
N LYS A 131 5.85 -14.14 13.04
CA LYS A 131 4.49 -13.63 12.83
C LYS A 131 4.10 -13.49 11.36
N VAL A 132 5.01 -13.80 10.42
CA VAL A 132 4.78 -13.60 8.99
C VAL A 132 5.03 -14.88 8.23
N LEU A 133 4.00 -15.39 7.58
CA LEU A 133 4.05 -16.63 6.76
C LEU A 133 4.76 -16.40 5.43
N GLY A 134 4.64 -15.21 4.85
CA GLY A 134 5.28 -14.82 3.60
C GLY A 134 4.87 -13.42 3.14
N LEU A 135 5.53 -12.95 2.09
CA LEU A 135 5.40 -11.58 1.56
C LEU A 135 4.99 -11.55 0.10
N ILE A 136 3.97 -10.76 -0.23
CA ILE A 136 3.57 -10.44 -1.59
C ILE A 136 3.74 -8.93 -1.81
N LEU A 137 4.74 -8.55 -2.59
CA LEU A 137 5.20 -7.18 -2.73
C LEU A 137 4.87 -6.64 -4.11
N ALA A 138 3.86 -5.77 -4.21
CA ALA A 138 3.52 -5.08 -5.46
C ALA A 138 4.27 -3.74 -5.53
N GLU A 139 5.21 -3.61 -6.47
CA GLU A 139 5.99 -2.38 -6.68
C GLU A 139 6.61 -1.80 -5.40
N PRO A 140 7.35 -2.58 -4.60
CA PRO A 140 7.94 -2.07 -3.38
C PRO A 140 8.89 -0.90 -3.67
N VAL A 141 8.94 0.08 -2.79
CA VAL A 141 9.92 1.17 -2.88
C VAL A 141 11.25 0.69 -2.30
N ILE A 142 12.11 0.22 -3.18
CA ILE A 142 13.44 -0.28 -2.82
C ILE A 142 14.49 0.47 -3.64
N MET A 143 15.12 1.44 -2.99
CA MET A 143 16.11 2.29 -3.63
C MET A 143 17.45 1.59 -3.72
N ASP A 144 18.18 1.84 -4.81
CA ASP A 144 19.59 1.49 -4.88
C ASP A 144 20.44 2.46 -4.03
N ARG A 145 21.71 2.11 -3.82
CA ARG A 145 22.63 2.92 -2.97
C ARG A 145 22.78 4.35 -3.45
N TRP A 146 22.76 4.56 -4.76
CA TRP A 146 22.94 5.88 -5.36
C TRP A 146 21.71 6.77 -5.14
N GLN A 147 20.52 6.24 -5.39
CA GLN A 147 19.27 6.91 -5.11
C GLN A 147 19.14 7.26 -3.62
N GLY A 148 19.46 6.31 -2.73
CA GLY A 148 19.46 6.54 -1.30
C GLY A 148 20.42 7.65 -0.88
N TRP A 149 21.62 7.72 -1.45
CA TRP A 149 22.59 8.79 -1.18
C TRP A 149 22.10 10.16 -1.67
N GLN A 150 21.51 10.23 -2.87
CA GLN A 150 20.94 11.49 -3.40
C GLN A 150 19.82 12.02 -2.50
N LEU A 151 18.93 11.15 -2.00
CA LEU A 151 17.87 11.53 -1.10
C LEU A 151 18.41 11.97 0.27
N TRP A 152 19.38 11.26 0.80
CA TRP A 152 20.07 11.65 2.04
C TRP A 152 20.70 13.05 1.90
N LEU A 153 21.38 13.32 0.80
CA LEU A 153 21.96 14.65 0.53
C LEU A 153 20.87 15.72 0.41
N ALA A 154 19.78 15.45 -0.30
CA ALA A 154 18.65 16.37 -0.40
C ALA A 154 18.04 16.69 0.97
N LYS A 155 17.96 15.72 1.86
CA LYS A 155 17.49 15.92 3.24
C LYS A 155 18.49 16.74 4.06
N LEU A 156 19.78 16.43 3.99
CA LEU A 156 20.84 17.18 4.66
C LEU A 156 20.80 18.66 4.27
N LEU A 157 20.54 18.94 2.99
CA LEU A 157 20.38 20.30 2.48
C LEU A 157 18.99 20.91 2.71
N ARG A 158 18.11 20.24 3.48
CA ARG A 158 16.71 20.63 3.72
C ARG A 158 15.89 20.88 2.45
N GLN A 159 16.21 20.18 1.37
CA GLN A 159 15.54 20.30 0.06
C GLN A 159 14.61 19.13 -0.27
N SER A 160 14.40 18.19 0.64
CA SER A 160 13.55 17.00 0.40
C SER A 160 12.11 17.35 -0.01
N HIS A 161 11.57 18.47 0.48
CA HIS A 161 10.25 18.98 0.08
C HIS A 161 10.19 19.43 -1.39
N ARG A 162 11.34 19.65 -2.04
CA ARG A 162 11.44 20.00 -3.47
C ARG A 162 11.48 18.79 -4.39
N LEU A 163 11.58 17.58 -3.85
CA LEU A 163 11.44 16.36 -4.64
C LEU A 163 10.11 16.38 -5.40
N SER A 164 10.12 15.97 -6.64
CA SER A 164 8.98 16.13 -7.56
C SER A 164 7.68 15.53 -7.01
N LEU A 165 7.74 14.38 -6.33
CA LEU A 165 6.58 13.75 -5.70
C LEU A 165 6.07 14.55 -4.50
N ALA A 166 6.93 14.98 -3.58
CA ALA A 166 6.55 15.80 -2.43
C ALA A 166 5.95 17.13 -2.85
N ALA A 167 6.60 17.83 -3.79
CA ALA A 167 6.09 19.08 -4.33
C ALA A 167 4.79 18.90 -5.13
N GLY A 168 4.62 17.78 -5.82
CA GLY A 168 3.37 17.41 -6.50
C GLY A 168 2.22 17.19 -5.52
N ALA A 169 2.47 16.41 -4.47
CA ALA A 169 1.50 16.14 -3.41
C ALA A 169 1.05 17.42 -2.70
N ALA A 170 1.97 18.32 -2.35
CA ALA A 170 1.66 19.59 -1.69
C ALA A 170 0.71 20.49 -2.51
N ARG A 171 0.70 20.35 -3.84
CA ARG A 171 -0.17 21.13 -4.75
C ARG A 171 -1.49 20.47 -5.09
N ARG A 172 -1.80 19.30 -4.52
CA ARG A 172 -3.07 18.62 -4.79
C ARG A 172 -4.25 19.46 -4.33
N ARG A 173 -5.33 19.44 -5.12
CA ARG A 173 -6.61 20.02 -4.70
C ARG A 173 -7.10 19.25 -3.47
N ARG A 174 -7.36 19.98 -2.38
CA ARG A 174 -7.72 19.44 -1.07
C ARG A 174 -9.18 19.08 -0.94
N ALA A 175 -10.07 19.91 -1.54
CA ALA A 175 -11.49 19.84 -1.34
C ALA A 175 -12.25 19.89 -2.68
N PHE A 176 -13.44 19.30 -2.68
CA PHE A 176 -14.33 19.21 -3.82
C PHE A 176 -15.77 19.39 -3.34
N ASP A 177 -16.64 19.93 -4.19
CA ASP A 177 -18.04 20.17 -3.86
C ASP A 177 -18.81 18.86 -3.63
N SER A 178 -18.36 17.75 -4.23
CA SER A 178 -18.92 16.41 -4.04
C SER A 178 -17.94 15.31 -4.47
N HIS A 179 -18.28 14.07 -4.14
CA HIS A 179 -17.56 12.89 -4.64
C HIS A 179 -17.60 12.80 -6.17
N THR A 180 -18.72 13.18 -6.81
CA THR A 180 -18.84 13.20 -8.28
C THR A 180 -17.87 14.19 -8.90
N VAL A 181 -17.77 15.40 -8.38
CA VAL A 181 -16.81 16.42 -8.85
C VAL A 181 -15.38 15.96 -8.67
N ALA A 182 -15.07 15.26 -7.57
CA ALA A 182 -13.75 14.68 -7.34
C ALA A 182 -13.45 13.58 -8.37
N LEU A 183 -14.40 12.68 -8.64
CA LEU A 183 -14.28 11.60 -9.60
C LEU A 183 -13.97 12.14 -11.01
N ASP A 184 -14.72 13.14 -11.46
CA ASP A 184 -14.51 13.79 -12.77
C ASP A 184 -13.17 14.53 -12.83
N ASN A 185 -12.72 15.09 -11.70
CA ASN A 185 -11.40 15.73 -11.64
C ASN A 185 -10.24 14.75 -11.79
N TYR A 186 -10.37 13.52 -11.31
CA TYR A 186 -9.30 12.50 -11.40
C TYR A 186 -9.35 11.67 -12.69
N ARG A 187 -10.53 11.47 -13.27
CA ARG A 187 -10.74 10.61 -14.45
C ARG A 187 -9.81 10.99 -15.61
N GLY A 188 -9.00 10.04 -16.05
CA GLY A 188 -8.07 10.20 -17.18
C GLY A 188 -6.90 11.16 -16.94
N ARG A 189 -6.64 11.59 -15.70
CA ARG A 189 -5.58 12.57 -15.40
C ARG A 189 -4.43 11.97 -14.57
N GLY A 190 -3.23 12.45 -14.83
CA GLY A 190 -2.05 12.09 -14.06
C GLY A 190 -1.84 10.58 -13.94
N GLY A 191 -1.60 10.11 -12.75
CA GLY A 191 -1.45 8.68 -12.44
C GLY A 191 -2.72 7.86 -12.58
N PHE A 192 -3.89 8.49 -12.60
CA PHE A 192 -5.19 7.81 -12.73
C PHE A 192 -5.56 7.46 -14.17
N LYS A 193 -4.73 7.82 -15.17
CA LYS A 193 -5.01 7.59 -16.61
C LYS A 193 -5.21 6.12 -16.96
N THR A 194 -4.53 5.24 -16.27
CA THR A 194 -4.53 3.80 -16.54
C THR A 194 -5.48 3.01 -15.64
N TRP A 195 -6.17 3.70 -14.71
CA TRP A 195 -7.02 3.03 -13.73
C TRP A 195 -8.38 2.67 -14.33
N PRO A 196 -8.86 1.43 -14.13
CA PRO A 196 -10.25 1.08 -14.36
C PRO A 196 -11.18 1.90 -13.46
N GLU A 197 -12.39 2.20 -13.95
CA GLU A 197 -13.37 3.06 -13.26
C GLU A 197 -13.65 2.59 -11.82
N ALA A 198 -13.86 1.29 -11.59
CA ALA A 198 -14.13 0.75 -10.26
C ALA A 198 -13.04 1.07 -9.21
N TRP A 199 -11.78 1.19 -9.63
CA TRP A 199 -10.69 1.61 -8.75
C TRP A 199 -10.75 3.10 -8.44
N LEU A 200 -11.10 3.91 -9.43
CA LEU A 200 -11.23 5.35 -9.25
C LEU A 200 -12.43 5.68 -8.34
N GLU A 201 -13.55 4.99 -8.53
CA GLU A 201 -14.73 5.08 -7.65
C GLU A 201 -14.37 4.70 -6.21
N ALA A 202 -13.69 3.57 -6.01
CA ALA A 202 -13.25 3.12 -4.68
C ALA A 202 -12.30 4.14 -4.03
N TYR A 203 -11.39 4.76 -4.82
CA TYR A 203 -10.49 5.80 -4.35
C TYR A 203 -11.26 7.02 -3.83
N VAL A 204 -12.21 7.52 -4.62
CA VAL A 204 -12.97 8.71 -4.30
C VAL A 204 -13.96 8.44 -3.15
N GLN A 205 -14.70 7.34 -3.21
CA GLN A 205 -15.75 7.01 -2.23
C GLN A 205 -15.21 6.89 -0.80
N HIS A 206 -14.00 6.39 -0.63
CA HIS A 206 -13.44 6.07 0.68
C HIS A 206 -12.20 6.89 1.06
N GLY A 207 -11.63 7.63 0.11
CA GLY A 207 -10.48 8.49 0.31
C GLY A 207 -10.83 9.96 0.58
N LEU A 208 -12.12 10.33 0.49
CA LEU A 208 -12.62 11.64 0.86
C LEU A 208 -13.57 11.54 2.05
N VAL A 209 -13.56 12.55 2.90
CA VAL A 209 -14.41 12.68 4.09
C VAL A 209 -15.29 13.92 3.98
N GLN A 210 -16.53 13.81 4.46
CA GLN A 210 -17.46 14.94 4.50
C GLN A 210 -16.97 16.02 5.47
N HIS A 211 -17.00 17.27 5.05
CA HIS A 211 -16.64 18.42 5.86
C HIS A 211 -17.56 19.61 5.52
N GLY A 212 -18.61 19.78 6.30
CA GLY A 212 -19.67 20.71 5.95
C GLY A 212 -20.31 20.34 4.62
N ASP A 213 -20.39 21.30 3.70
CA ASP A 213 -20.98 21.12 2.35
C ASP A 213 -20.00 20.60 1.30
N GLU A 214 -18.76 20.30 1.67
CA GLU A 214 -17.73 19.81 0.76
C GLU A 214 -17.14 18.47 1.22
N VAL A 215 -16.42 17.79 0.33
CA VAL A 215 -15.64 16.60 0.64
C VAL A 215 -14.14 16.92 0.54
N ARG A 216 -13.36 16.43 1.50
CA ARG A 216 -11.91 16.68 1.57
C ARG A 216 -11.12 15.37 1.53
N LEU A 217 -9.91 15.43 0.96
CA LEU A 217 -8.98 14.32 1.02
C LEU A 217 -8.70 13.92 2.47
N ALA A 218 -8.94 12.65 2.81
CA ALA A 218 -8.60 12.10 4.12
C ALA A 218 -7.08 12.09 4.35
N CYS A 219 -6.29 11.71 3.33
CA CYS A 219 -4.85 11.98 3.32
C CYS A 219 -4.61 13.40 2.83
N THR A 220 -4.29 14.31 3.75
CA THR A 220 -4.09 15.71 3.39
C THR A 220 -2.86 15.89 2.48
N PRO A 221 -2.85 16.90 1.58
CA PRO A 221 -1.68 17.21 0.75
C PRO A 221 -0.40 17.41 1.56
N GLU A 222 -0.51 17.98 2.76
CA GLU A 222 0.62 18.19 3.67
C GLU A 222 1.17 16.87 4.18
N TRP A 223 0.28 15.95 4.61
CA TRP A 223 0.72 14.64 5.09
C TRP A 223 1.33 13.80 3.98
N GLU A 224 0.69 13.76 2.82
CA GLU A 224 1.21 13.06 1.63
C GLU A 224 2.58 13.61 1.22
N SER A 225 2.71 14.93 1.14
CA SER A 225 3.97 15.62 0.84
C SER A 225 5.05 15.29 1.87
N THR A 226 4.72 15.33 3.17
CA THR A 226 5.63 14.98 4.26
C THR A 226 6.09 13.53 4.14
N THR A 227 5.18 12.61 3.86
CA THR A 227 5.51 11.19 3.67
C THR A 227 6.48 10.99 2.50
N PHE A 228 6.29 11.67 1.37
CA PHE A 228 7.22 11.64 0.24
C PHE A 228 8.54 12.33 0.55
N ALA A 229 8.55 13.42 1.32
CA ALA A 229 9.79 14.11 1.71
C ALA A 229 10.68 13.27 2.64
N HIS A 230 10.12 12.24 3.31
CA HIS A 230 10.81 11.34 4.22
C HIS A 230 11.01 9.93 3.62
N THR A 231 11.25 9.85 2.32
CA THR A 231 11.48 8.57 1.62
C THR A 231 12.88 8.00 1.78
N GLU A 232 13.79 8.71 2.47
CA GLU A 232 15.09 8.14 2.76
C GLU A 232 14.93 6.97 3.76
N HIS A 233 14.93 5.80 3.25
CA HIS A 233 14.90 4.58 4.03
C HIS A 233 15.88 3.58 3.40
N ASN A 234 16.40 2.71 4.22
CA ASN A 234 17.27 1.63 3.78
C ASN A 234 16.62 0.28 4.12
N PRO A 235 15.84 -0.32 3.22
CA PRO A 235 15.20 -1.60 3.50
C PRO A 235 16.15 -2.82 3.42
N TRP A 236 17.38 -2.62 2.98
CA TRP A 236 18.32 -3.71 2.72
C TRP A 236 18.71 -4.56 3.95
N PRO A 237 18.89 -3.98 5.15
CA PRO A 237 19.05 -4.80 6.35
C PRO A 237 17.83 -5.72 6.57
N GLY A 238 16.62 -5.16 6.52
CA GLY A 238 15.39 -5.95 6.64
C GLY A 238 15.27 -7.04 5.58
N ILE A 239 15.58 -6.73 4.30
CA ILE A 239 15.56 -7.74 3.22
C ILE A 239 16.50 -8.90 3.52
N ARG A 240 17.70 -8.64 4.05
CA ARG A 240 18.65 -9.71 4.42
C ARG A 240 18.17 -10.58 5.58
N ASP A 241 17.40 -9.99 6.48
CA ASP A 241 16.94 -10.63 7.71
C ASP A 241 15.58 -11.34 7.53
N LEU A 242 14.99 -11.33 6.31
CA LEU A 242 13.77 -12.06 6.01
C LEU A 242 13.96 -13.57 6.12
N GLN A 243 13.03 -14.24 6.80
CA GLN A 243 12.99 -15.68 7.01
C GLN A 243 11.79 -16.36 6.37
N CYS A 244 10.97 -15.62 5.64
CA CYS A 244 9.76 -16.12 4.98
C CYS A 244 9.89 -16.03 3.46
N PRO A 245 9.11 -16.79 2.69
CA PRO A 245 9.07 -16.72 1.23
C PRO A 245 8.60 -15.33 0.75
N VAL A 246 9.08 -14.93 -0.42
CA VAL A 246 8.81 -13.61 -1.02
C VAL A 246 8.44 -13.76 -2.48
N ILE A 247 7.29 -13.22 -2.88
CA ILE A 247 6.94 -12.92 -4.27
C ILE A 247 6.93 -11.40 -4.44
N ALA A 248 7.72 -10.87 -5.37
CA ALA A 248 7.79 -9.45 -5.66
C ALA A 248 7.42 -9.18 -7.13
N LEU A 249 6.45 -8.30 -7.34
CA LEU A 249 5.96 -7.88 -8.65
C LEU A 249 6.49 -6.47 -8.94
N ALA A 250 7.21 -6.32 -10.03
CA ALA A 250 7.74 -5.05 -10.50
C ALA A 250 7.05 -4.62 -11.79
N ALA A 251 6.85 -3.33 -11.96
CA ALA A 251 6.36 -2.76 -13.20
C ALA A 251 7.47 -2.68 -14.26
N GLU A 252 7.07 -2.69 -15.52
CA GLU A 252 7.99 -2.46 -16.64
C GLU A 252 8.45 -1.00 -16.71
N ARG A 253 7.54 -0.04 -16.44
CA ARG A 253 7.76 1.39 -16.60
C ARG A 253 7.58 2.14 -15.28
N ALA A 254 8.38 3.17 -15.06
CA ALA A 254 8.32 4.03 -13.87
C ALA A 254 8.34 3.25 -12.53
N SER A 255 9.04 2.11 -12.50
CA SER A 255 9.13 1.23 -11.35
C SER A 255 9.97 1.85 -10.23
N THR A 256 9.50 1.76 -8.99
CA THR A 256 10.26 2.08 -7.77
C THR A 256 11.13 0.90 -7.31
N PHE A 257 11.05 -0.22 -8.00
CA PHE A 257 11.86 -1.41 -7.81
C PHE A 257 12.78 -1.64 -9.01
N SER A 258 13.87 -0.89 -9.07
CA SER A 258 14.79 -0.81 -10.22
C SER A 258 15.40 -2.18 -10.59
N PRO A 259 15.87 -2.38 -11.84
CA PRO A 259 16.55 -3.61 -12.25
C PRO A 259 17.73 -3.98 -11.32
N ARG A 260 18.52 -2.98 -10.87
CA ARG A 260 19.62 -3.19 -9.92
C ARG A 260 19.12 -3.64 -8.55
N ALA A 261 18.03 -3.05 -8.06
CA ALA A 261 17.42 -3.44 -6.79
C ALA A 261 16.87 -4.88 -6.88
N ARG A 262 16.21 -5.25 -7.98
CA ARG A 262 15.72 -6.62 -8.22
C ARG A 262 16.88 -7.64 -8.24
N GLN A 263 17.95 -7.35 -8.95
CA GLN A 263 19.14 -8.21 -8.99
C GLN A 263 19.74 -8.37 -7.60
N ARG A 264 19.84 -7.29 -6.84
CA ARG A 264 20.38 -7.32 -5.47
C ARG A 264 19.47 -8.09 -4.52
N MET A 265 18.15 -7.96 -4.65
CA MET A 265 17.20 -8.75 -3.86
C MET A 265 17.40 -10.25 -4.10
N ARG A 266 17.49 -10.70 -5.36
CA ARG A 266 17.77 -12.11 -5.69
C ARG A 266 19.12 -12.59 -5.14
N ALA A 267 20.11 -11.72 -5.02
CA ALA A 267 21.40 -12.08 -4.43
C ALA A 267 21.32 -12.28 -2.91
N PHE A 268 20.46 -11.54 -2.21
CA PHE A 268 20.25 -11.72 -0.76
C PHE A 268 19.23 -12.81 -0.44
N LEU A 269 18.24 -13.00 -1.30
CA LEU A 269 17.15 -13.94 -1.15
C LEU A 269 17.06 -14.79 -2.44
N PRO A 270 17.90 -15.81 -2.60
CA PRO A 270 17.90 -16.65 -3.83
C PRO A 270 16.57 -17.35 -4.10
N ALA A 271 15.78 -17.63 -3.05
CA ALA A 271 14.45 -18.24 -3.14
C ALA A 271 13.33 -17.21 -3.43
N ALA A 272 13.64 -15.89 -3.47
CA ALA A 272 12.61 -14.89 -3.78
C ALA A 272 12.26 -14.90 -5.26
N GLU A 273 10.97 -14.97 -5.53
CA GLU A 273 10.42 -14.85 -6.87
C GLU A 273 10.20 -13.39 -7.22
N VAL A 274 10.78 -12.94 -8.32
CA VAL A 274 10.70 -11.54 -8.75
C VAL A 274 10.26 -11.48 -10.20
N TYR A 275 9.05 -11.01 -10.42
CA TYR A 275 8.42 -10.90 -11.73
C TYR A 275 8.36 -9.46 -12.20
N VAL A 276 8.54 -9.24 -13.52
CA VAL A 276 8.31 -7.95 -14.17
C VAL A 276 7.08 -8.07 -15.04
N LEU A 277 6.07 -7.27 -14.75
CA LEU A 277 4.80 -7.30 -15.50
C LEU A 277 4.84 -6.28 -16.63
N THR A 278 4.79 -6.79 -17.86
CA THR A 278 4.81 -5.98 -19.09
C THR A 278 3.57 -5.09 -19.18
N GLY A 279 3.73 -3.90 -19.75
CA GLY A 279 2.67 -2.93 -19.97
C GLY A 279 2.21 -2.20 -18.69
N THR A 280 2.86 -2.44 -17.54
CA THR A 280 2.46 -1.82 -16.27
C THR A 280 3.35 -0.66 -15.85
N THR A 281 2.80 0.16 -14.95
CA THR A 281 3.47 1.27 -14.27
C THR A 281 3.50 1.02 -12.75
N HIS A 282 3.95 2.01 -11.98
CA HIS A 282 3.89 1.96 -10.51
C HIS A 282 2.49 1.63 -9.96
N PHE A 283 1.43 1.84 -10.73
CA PHE A 283 0.05 1.50 -10.36
C PHE A 283 -0.35 0.06 -10.76
N LEU A 284 0.61 -0.84 -10.78
CA LEU A 284 0.49 -2.25 -11.12
C LEU A 284 -0.72 -2.97 -10.50
N PRO A 285 -1.07 -2.77 -9.20
CA PRO A 285 -2.26 -3.45 -8.65
C PRO A 285 -3.57 -3.03 -9.30
N MET A 286 -3.67 -1.80 -9.80
CA MET A 286 -4.83 -1.27 -10.51
C MET A 286 -4.85 -1.76 -11.97
N GLU A 287 -3.70 -1.85 -12.60
CA GLU A 287 -3.53 -2.18 -14.01
C GLU A 287 -3.58 -3.70 -14.28
N ARG A 288 -3.14 -4.51 -13.32
CA ARG A 288 -3.02 -5.98 -13.39
C ARG A 288 -3.44 -6.66 -12.09
N ALA A 289 -4.63 -6.34 -11.58
CA ALA A 289 -5.17 -6.91 -10.34
C ALA A 289 -5.12 -8.45 -10.32
N ASN A 290 -5.40 -9.08 -11.46
CA ASN A 290 -5.35 -10.53 -11.57
C ASN A 290 -3.95 -11.10 -11.30
N ALA A 291 -2.88 -10.45 -11.78
CA ALA A 291 -1.53 -10.91 -11.52
C ALA A 291 -1.16 -10.83 -10.03
N VAL A 292 -1.62 -9.78 -9.33
CA VAL A 292 -1.43 -9.67 -7.88
C VAL A 292 -2.24 -10.73 -7.14
N ARG A 293 -3.50 -10.95 -7.53
CA ARG A 293 -4.35 -12.02 -6.97
C ARG A 293 -3.69 -13.39 -7.13
N ASP A 294 -3.17 -13.67 -8.34
CA ASP A 294 -2.60 -14.97 -8.66
C ASP A 294 -1.30 -15.20 -7.87
N ALA A 295 -0.45 -14.17 -7.70
CA ALA A 295 0.73 -14.22 -6.83
C ALA A 295 0.36 -14.47 -5.34
N VAL A 296 -0.75 -13.88 -4.85
CA VAL A 296 -1.24 -14.18 -3.50
C VAL A 296 -1.66 -15.63 -3.38
N ARG A 297 -2.39 -16.18 -4.36
CA ARG A 297 -2.85 -17.57 -4.36
C ARG A 297 -1.69 -18.56 -4.48
N GLU A 298 -0.73 -18.25 -5.34
CA GLU A 298 0.50 -19.02 -5.49
C GLU A 298 1.26 -19.12 -4.15
N MET A 299 1.51 -17.97 -3.52
CA MET A 299 2.18 -17.91 -2.22
C MET A 299 1.46 -18.72 -1.13
N MET A 300 0.11 -18.74 -1.12
CA MET A 300 -0.68 -19.47 -0.13
C MET A 300 -0.82 -20.97 -0.42
N SER A 301 -0.37 -21.45 -1.57
CA SER A 301 -0.40 -22.87 -1.94
C SER A 301 0.88 -23.62 -1.54
N HIS A 302 1.90 -22.90 -1.11
CA HIS A 302 3.16 -23.42 -0.58
C HIS A 302 3.11 -23.52 0.95
#